data_098d88188dd2d73be3a1304dbb8784b0
#
_entry.id   098d88188dd2d73be3a1304dbb8784b0
#
_cell.length_a   1.000
_cell.length_b   1.000
_cell.length_c   1.000
_cell.angle_alpha   90.00
_cell.angle_beta   90.00
_cell.angle_gamma   90.00
#
_symmetry.space_group_name_H-M   'P 1'
#
loop_
_entity.id
_entity.type
_entity.pdbx_description
1 polymer ?
#
loop_
_entity_poly.entity_id
_entity_poly.type
_entity_poly.pdbx_seq_one_letter_code
_entity_poly.pdbx_strand_id
1 'polypeptide(L)'
;TEIGAKCRKMKIEKGLDLVIIDYLQLMSSGMSGVNRQQEVSDISRTLKVMANDLGIPVIALSQLNRSVEKRDVKEPVLSDLRESGSIEQDADMVIFLYREGYYNEDCEEPNKTKIKFDKHRNGEVGSEFLSWLGEYTKFANWSGMRE
;
A
#
# COMPACT_ATOMS: atom_id res chain seq x y z
N THR A 1 -18.75 2.78 9.75
CA THR A 1 -17.47 2.88 10.50
C THR A 1 -17.21 4.32 10.94
N GLU A 2 -16.54 4.51 12.08
CA GLU A 2 -16.22 5.83 12.64
C GLU A 2 -15.41 6.67 11.64
N ILE A 3 -14.46 6.07 10.94
CA ILE A 3 -13.64 6.75 9.92
C ILE A 3 -14.51 7.30 8.78
N GLY A 4 -15.50 6.53 8.30
CA GLY A 4 -16.39 6.97 7.25
C GLY A 4 -17.28 8.16 7.66
N ALA A 5 -17.72 8.18 8.92
CA ALA A 5 -18.47 9.31 9.46
C ALA A 5 -17.61 10.58 9.56
N LYS A 6 -16.37 10.45 10.04
CA LYS A 6 -15.41 11.56 10.12
C LYS A 6 -15.06 12.11 8.74
N CYS A 7 -14.82 11.24 7.76
CA CYS A 7 -14.51 11.65 6.38
C CYS A 7 -15.72 12.39 5.73
N ARG A 8 -16.95 11.89 5.91
CA ARG A 8 -18.15 12.57 5.42
C ARG A 8 -18.30 13.96 6.02
N LYS A 9 -18.15 14.07 7.34
CA LYS A 9 -18.22 15.36 8.04
C LYS A 9 -17.17 16.33 7.50
N MET A 10 -15.91 15.89 7.41
CA MET A 10 -14.81 16.69 6.90
C MET A 10 -15.07 17.16 5.45
N LYS A 11 -15.55 16.26 4.59
CA LYS A 11 -15.86 16.60 3.20
C LYS A 11 -16.93 17.70 3.09
N ILE A 12 -17.94 17.66 3.93
CA ILE A 12 -19.03 18.66 3.94
C ILE A 12 -18.54 20.00 4.51
N GLU A 13 -17.78 19.98 5.60
CA GLU A 13 -17.43 21.21 6.34
C GLU A 13 -16.21 21.93 5.75
N LYS A 14 -15.25 21.20 5.19
CA LYS A 14 -13.93 21.75 4.82
C LYS A 14 -13.46 21.34 3.42
N GLY A 15 -14.13 20.41 2.79
CA GLY A 15 -13.63 19.71 1.62
C GLY A 15 -12.66 18.56 2.01
N LEU A 16 -12.65 17.51 1.20
CA LEU A 16 -11.77 16.36 1.37
C LEU A 16 -11.50 15.76 -0.01
N ASP A 17 -10.24 15.75 -0.45
CA ASP A 17 -9.83 15.31 -1.78
C ASP A 17 -9.08 13.97 -1.76
N LEU A 18 -8.52 13.58 -0.63
CA LEU A 18 -7.72 12.36 -0.48
C LEU A 18 -7.76 11.87 0.97
N VAL A 19 -7.80 10.56 1.16
CA VAL A 19 -7.58 9.91 2.47
C VAL A 19 -6.35 9.02 2.38
N ILE A 20 -5.44 9.14 3.34
CA ILE A 20 -4.27 8.27 3.50
C ILE A 20 -4.36 7.57 4.85
N ILE A 21 -4.18 6.24 4.84
CA ILE A 21 -4.24 5.39 6.03
C ILE A 21 -2.90 4.70 6.23
N ASP A 22 -2.24 4.98 7.33
CA ASP A 22 -0.99 4.33 7.75
C ASP A 22 -1.23 3.62 9.09
N TYR A 23 -1.36 2.32 9.08
CA TYR A 23 -1.55 1.32 8.04
C TYR A 23 -2.74 0.41 8.40
N LEU A 24 -3.24 -0.39 7.45
CA LEU A 24 -4.49 -1.18 7.60
C LEU A 24 -4.50 -2.08 8.84
N GLN A 25 -3.36 -2.69 9.16
CA GLN A 25 -3.23 -3.61 10.29
C GLN A 25 -3.28 -2.93 11.68
N LEU A 26 -3.32 -1.60 11.76
CA LEU A 26 -3.62 -0.87 13.01
C LEU A 26 -5.12 -0.59 13.20
N MET A 27 -5.90 -0.74 12.14
CA MET A 27 -7.34 -0.55 12.23
C MET A 27 -8.02 -1.74 12.90
N SER A 28 -9.13 -1.48 13.60
CA SER A 28 -10.00 -2.51 14.17
C SER A 28 -11.43 -2.31 13.65
N SER A 29 -12.09 -3.42 13.36
CA SER A 29 -13.51 -3.43 13.01
C SER A 29 -14.42 -3.23 14.23
N GLY A 30 -13.88 -3.39 15.43
CA GLY A 30 -14.64 -3.37 16.70
C GLY A 30 -15.42 -4.66 16.98
N MET A 31 -15.27 -5.69 16.14
CA MET A 31 -15.91 -6.99 16.33
C MET A 31 -15.01 -7.93 17.16
N SER A 32 -15.52 -8.45 18.26
CA SER A 32 -14.83 -9.42 19.11
C SER A 32 -14.87 -10.82 18.48
N GLY A 33 -13.74 -11.55 18.54
CA GLY A 33 -13.68 -12.96 18.14
C GLY A 33 -13.53 -13.24 16.65
N VAL A 34 -13.32 -12.22 15.84
CA VAL A 34 -13.07 -12.38 14.39
C VAL A 34 -11.59 -12.66 14.14
N ASN A 35 -11.30 -13.57 13.20
CA ASN A 35 -9.93 -13.81 12.74
C ASN A 35 -9.37 -12.51 12.11
N ARG A 36 -8.11 -12.19 12.43
CA ARG A 36 -7.42 -10.98 11.93
C ARG A 36 -7.48 -10.83 10.39
N GLN A 37 -7.35 -11.92 9.68
CA GLN A 37 -7.46 -11.94 8.22
C GLN A 37 -8.85 -11.48 7.75
N GLN A 38 -9.91 -11.97 8.39
CA GLN A 38 -11.27 -11.57 8.08
C GLN A 38 -11.50 -10.09 8.43
N GLU A 39 -10.98 -9.64 9.56
CA GLU A 39 -11.09 -8.24 9.98
C GLU A 39 -10.44 -7.29 8.97
N VAL A 40 -9.23 -7.61 8.48
CA VAL A 40 -8.55 -6.81 7.44
C VAL A 40 -9.34 -6.81 6.13
N SER A 41 -9.96 -7.94 5.76
CA SER A 41 -10.82 -8.03 4.59
C SER A 41 -12.04 -7.11 4.71
N ASP A 42 -12.70 -7.10 5.86
CA ASP A 42 -13.88 -6.27 6.11
C ASP A 42 -13.52 -4.77 6.12
N ILE A 43 -12.35 -4.44 6.67
CA ILE A 43 -11.81 -3.08 6.62
C ILE A 43 -11.55 -2.66 5.17
N SER A 44 -10.84 -3.47 4.39
CA SER A 44 -10.54 -3.21 2.98
C SER A 44 -11.81 -2.92 2.18
N ARG A 45 -12.80 -3.79 2.30
CA ARG A 45 -14.10 -3.63 1.64
C ARG A 45 -14.83 -2.35 2.07
N THR A 46 -14.78 -2.04 3.37
CA THR A 46 -15.39 -0.82 3.91
C THR A 46 -14.72 0.44 3.35
N LEU A 47 -13.41 0.44 3.22
CA LEU A 47 -12.66 1.56 2.62
C LEU A 47 -12.99 1.73 1.14
N LYS A 48 -13.16 0.62 0.40
CA LYS A 48 -13.58 0.67 -1.00
C LYS A 48 -14.96 1.29 -1.16
N VAL A 49 -15.91 0.89 -0.32
CA VAL A 49 -17.28 1.48 -0.31
C VAL A 49 -17.20 2.97 0.04
N MET A 50 -16.44 3.32 1.08
CA MET A 50 -16.25 4.71 1.49
C MET A 50 -15.66 5.59 0.38
N ALA A 51 -14.64 5.10 -0.32
CA ALA A 51 -14.02 5.81 -1.44
C ALA A 51 -15.04 6.11 -2.55
N ASN A 52 -15.86 5.11 -2.90
CA ASN A 52 -16.92 5.25 -3.90
C ASN A 52 -18.01 6.23 -3.45
N ASP A 53 -18.52 6.08 -2.21
CA ASP A 53 -19.58 6.94 -1.66
C ASP A 53 -19.15 8.41 -1.58
N LEU A 54 -17.90 8.64 -1.23
CA LEU A 54 -17.35 9.98 -1.11
C LEU A 54 -16.82 10.54 -2.44
N GLY A 55 -16.63 9.68 -3.46
CA GLY A 55 -16.02 10.08 -4.73
C GLY A 55 -14.62 10.65 -4.57
N ILE A 56 -13.82 10.08 -3.66
CA ILE A 56 -12.43 10.49 -3.39
C ILE A 56 -11.51 9.27 -3.36
N PRO A 57 -10.23 9.42 -3.76
CA PRO A 57 -9.24 8.36 -3.64
C PRO A 57 -8.91 8.08 -2.17
N VAL A 58 -8.65 6.80 -1.89
CA VAL A 58 -8.14 6.33 -0.59
C VAL A 58 -6.85 5.56 -0.83
N ILE A 59 -5.76 6.00 -0.23
CA ILE A 59 -4.48 5.30 -0.19
C ILE A 59 -4.37 4.60 1.15
N ALA A 60 -4.26 3.29 1.13
CA ALA A 60 -4.07 2.49 2.35
C ALA A 60 -2.73 1.77 2.30
N LEU A 61 -1.88 2.02 3.28
CA LEU A 61 -0.65 1.27 3.45
C LEU A 61 -0.97 -0.09 4.05
N SER A 62 -0.29 -1.12 3.56
CA SER A 62 -0.44 -2.48 4.06
C SER A 62 0.92 -3.12 4.26
N GLN A 63 1.12 -3.70 5.42
CA GLN A 63 2.29 -4.52 5.69
C GLN A 63 2.18 -5.85 4.94
N LEU A 64 3.27 -6.28 4.32
CA LEU A 64 3.36 -7.58 3.66
C LEU A 64 3.60 -8.68 4.69
N ASN A 65 3.27 -9.92 4.29
CA ASN A 65 3.62 -11.09 5.06
C ASN A 65 5.15 -11.25 5.16
N ARG A 66 5.65 -11.60 6.34
CA ARG A 66 7.07 -11.88 6.57
C ARG A 66 7.63 -13.06 5.77
N SER A 67 6.79 -13.87 5.13
CA SER A 67 7.20 -14.93 4.21
C SER A 67 8.04 -14.40 3.03
N VAL A 68 7.85 -13.14 2.63
CA VAL A 68 8.65 -12.46 1.61
C VAL A 68 10.13 -12.45 1.98
N GLU A 69 10.45 -12.24 3.25
CA GLU A 69 11.83 -12.18 3.75
C GLU A 69 12.57 -13.51 3.69
N LYS A 70 11.82 -14.63 3.61
CA LYS A 70 12.37 -16.00 3.57
C LYS A 70 12.66 -16.50 2.15
N ARG A 71 12.25 -15.77 1.12
CA ARG A 71 12.51 -16.13 -0.27
C ARG A 71 13.89 -15.68 -0.71
N ASP A 72 14.45 -16.37 -1.71
CA ASP A 72 15.69 -15.94 -2.36
C ASP A 72 15.50 -14.58 -3.03
N VAL A 73 14.42 -14.43 -3.80
CA VAL A 73 14.00 -13.15 -4.39
C VAL A 73 12.96 -12.51 -3.48
N LYS A 74 13.33 -11.42 -2.84
CA LYS A 74 12.49 -10.70 -1.85
C LYS A 74 11.62 -9.61 -2.47
N GLU A 75 11.58 -9.51 -3.80
CA GLU A 75 10.68 -8.58 -4.50
C GLU A 75 9.22 -8.99 -4.24
N PRO A 76 8.36 -8.07 -3.78
CA PRO A 76 6.97 -8.36 -3.47
C PRO A 76 6.14 -8.73 -4.70
N VAL A 77 5.15 -9.59 -4.50
CA VAL A 77 4.17 -9.99 -5.50
C VAL A 77 2.75 -9.98 -4.90
N LEU A 78 1.72 -9.97 -5.75
CA LEU A 78 0.31 -9.92 -5.29
C LEU A 78 -0.05 -11.03 -4.29
N SER A 79 0.54 -12.22 -4.44
CA SER A 79 0.29 -13.31 -3.49
C SER A 79 0.75 -13.02 -2.05
N ASP A 80 1.63 -12.05 -1.84
CA ASP A 80 2.09 -11.64 -0.51
C ASP A 80 1.03 -10.85 0.26
N LEU A 81 -0.02 -10.39 -0.44
CA LEU A 81 -1.21 -9.78 0.15
C LEU A 81 -2.30 -10.80 0.54
N ARG A 82 -2.16 -12.08 0.16
CA ARG A 82 -3.21 -13.10 0.35
C ARG A 82 -3.57 -13.36 1.81
N GLU A 83 -2.63 -13.21 2.73
CA GLU A 83 -2.94 -13.29 4.17
C GLU A 83 -3.69 -12.07 4.71
N SER A 84 -3.76 -11.02 3.92
CA SER A 84 -4.55 -9.82 4.20
C SER A 84 -5.93 -9.87 3.54
N GLY A 85 -6.41 -11.07 3.17
CA GLY A 85 -7.76 -11.32 2.67
C GLY A 85 -8.04 -10.75 1.30
N SER A 86 -9.07 -9.91 1.19
CA SER A 86 -9.57 -9.39 -0.08
C SER A 86 -8.87 -8.10 -0.57
N ILE A 87 -7.80 -7.62 0.09
CA ILE A 87 -7.14 -6.36 -0.30
C ILE A 87 -6.82 -6.33 -1.80
N GLU A 88 -6.24 -7.42 -2.31
CA GLU A 88 -5.92 -7.54 -3.73
C GLU A 88 -7.17 -7.38 -4.61
N GLN A 89 -8.33 -7.92 -4.18
CA GLN A 89 -9.57 -7.86 -4.94
C GLN A 89 -10.23 -6.48 -4.89
N ASP A 90 -10.24 -5.86 -3.71
CA ASP A 90 -10.91 -4.58 -3.47
C ASP A 90 -10.15 -3.41 -4.07
N ALA A 91 -8.81 -3.44 -4.04
CA ALA A 91 -7.96 -2.36 -4.56
C ALA A 91 -8.09 -2.21 -6.08
N ASP A 92 -8.19 -0.98 -6.56
CA ASP A 92 -8.11 -0.65 -7.99
C ASP A 92 -6.66 -0.64 -8.47
N MET A 93 -5.75 -0.30 -7.58
CA MET A 93 -4.31 -0.25 -7.84
C MET A 93 -3.56 -0.88 -6.65
N VAL A 94 -2.55 -1.68 -6.95
CA VAL A 94 -1.61 -2.21 -5.97
C VAL A 94 -0.22 -1.79 -6.36
N ILE A 95 0.46 -1.12 -5.44
CA ILE A 95 1.80 -0.59 -5.62
C ILE A 95 2.71 -1.19 -4.56
N PHE A 96 3.79 -1.82 -4.99
CA PHE A 96 4.84 -2.30 -4.10
C PHE A 96 6.05 -1.37 -4.11
N LEU A 97 6.65 -1.20 -2.95
CA LEU A 97 7.94 -0.54 -2.77
C LEU A 97 8.97 -1.62 -2.47
N TYR A 98 10.00 -1.72 -3.30
CA TYR A 98 11.09 -2.66 -3.11
C TYR A 98 12.44 -1.98 -3.22
N ARG A 99 13.29 -2.19 -2.23
CA ARG A 99 14.67 -1.71 -2.22
C ARG A 99 15.59 -2.86 -1.88
N GLU A 100 16.41 -3.28 -2.87
CA GLU A 100 17.33 -4.40 -2.71
C GLU A 100 18.35 -4.14 -1.59
N GLY A 101 18.90 -2.94 -1.50
CA GLY A 101 19.85 -2.57 -0.46
C GLY A 101 19.31 -2.59 0.98
N TYR A 102 18.01 -2.85 1.16
CA TYR A 102 17.44 -3.14 2.49
C TYR A 102 17.75 -4.58 2.95
N TYR A 103 17.90 -5.50 1.99
CA TYR A 103 18.08 -6.94 2.23
C TYR A 103 19.49 -7.42 1.92
N ASN A 104 20.22 -6.72 1.06
CA ASN A 104 21.54 -7.07 0.56
C ASN A 104 22.47 -5.85 0.65
N GLU A 105 23.39 -5.90 1.61
CA GLU A 105 24.38 -4.81 1.84
C GLU A 105 25.40 -4.69 0.69
N ASP A 106 25.62 -5.79 -0.06
CA ASP A 106 26.57 -5.85 -1.17
C ASP A 106 25.94 -5.48 -2.52
N CYS A 107 24.70 -4.99 -2.54
CA CYS A 107 24.05 -4.62 -3.79
C CYS A 107 24.70 -3.36 -4.40
N GLU A 108 24.82 -3.33 -5.73
CA GLU A 108 25.48 -2.24 -6.47
C GLU A 108 24.76 -0.89 -6.29
N GLU A 109 23.45 -0.90 -6.12
CA GLU A 109 22.61 0.31 -6.04
C GLU A 109 21.75 0.32 -4.77
N PRO A 110 22.35 0.46 -3.55
CA PRO A 110 21.63 0.25 -2.28
C PRO A 110 20.49 1.25 -2.03
N ASN A 111 20.52 2.39 -2.70
CA ASN A 111 19.50 3.44 -2.56
C ASN A 111 18.41 3.41 -3.64
N LYS A 112 18.57 2.56 -4.65
CA LYS A 112 17.57 2.41 -5.72
C LYS A 112 16.33 1.70 -5.17
N THR A 113 15.20 2.36 -5.31
CA THR A 113 13.91 1.82 -4.88
C THR A 113 13.02 1.63 -6.10
N LYS A 114 12.55 0.42 -6.31
CA LYS A 114 11.59 0.06 -7.34
C LYS A 114 10.17 0.35 -6.84
N ILE A 115 9.42 1.11 -7.60
CA ILE A 115 8.00 1.34 -7.43
C ILE A 115 7.29 0.46 -8.45
N LYS A 116 6.66 -0.62 -8.01
CA LYS A 116 6.07 -1.61 -8.89
C LYS A 116 4.55 -1.53 -8.84
N PHE A 117 3.93 -1.22 -9.97
CA PHE A 117 2.49 -1.24 -10.17
C PHE A 117 2.07 -2.64 -10.61
N ASP A 118 1.70 -3.51 -9.66
CA ASP A 118 1.39 -4.92 -9.91
C ASP A 118 -0.09 -5.16 -10.25
N LYS A 119 -0.94 -4.21 -9.91
CA LYS A 119 -2.34 -4.17 -10.32
C LYS A 119 -2.75 -2.73 -10.67
N HIS A 120 -3.43 -2.57 -11.79
CA HIS A 120 -4.03 -1.31 -12.19
C HIS A 120 -5.28 -1.56 -13.03
N ARG A 121 -6.49 -1.35 -12.48
CA ARG A 121 -7.76 -1.69 -13.18
C ARG A 121 -7.99 -0.88 -14.45
N ASN A 122 -7.55 0.38 -14.46
CA ASN A 122 -7.83 1.33 -15.53
C ASN A 122 -6.56 1.80 -16.26
N GLY A 123 -5.44 1.09 -16.12
CA GLY A 123 -4.17 1.44 -16.73
C GLY A 123 -3.23 0.25 -16.84
N GLU A 124 -2.03 0.53 -17.29
CA GLU A 124 -0.98 -0.48 -17.45
C GLU A 124 -0.27 -0.76 -16.11
N VAL A 125 0.21 -1.98 -15.97
CA VAL A 125 1.15 -2.37 -14.91
C VAL A 125 2.56 -2.08 -15.36
N GLY A 126 3.48 -1.88 -14.44
CA GLY A 126 4.86 -1.53 -14.79
C GLY A 126 5.69 -1.20 -13.56
N SER A 127 6.86 -0.62 -13.78
CA SER A 127 7.74 -0.22 -12.70
C SER A 127 8.45 1.08 -13.00
N GLU A 128 8.65 1.88 -11.97
CA GLU A 128 9.45 3.09 -11.97
C GLU A 128 10.50 3.01 -10.86
N PHE A 129 11.51 3.86 -10.91
CA PHE A 129 12.58 3.88 -9.93
C PHE A 129 12.71 5.25 -9.28
N LEU A 130 12.98 5.22 -7.97
CA LEU A 130 13.30 6.39 -7.16
C LEU A 130 14.61 6.14 -6.40
N SER A 131 15.27 7.22 -5.99
CA SER A 131 16.40 7.17 -5.07
C SER A 131 15.91 7.35 -3.64
N TRP A 132 16.31 6.47 -2.74
CA TRP A 132 16.09 6.61 -1.31
C TRP A 132 17.21 7.40 -0.65
N LEU A 133 16.88 8.52 -0.02
CA LEU A 133 17.79 9.35 0.75
C LEU A 133 17.55 9.07 2.24
N GLY A 134 18.23 8.06 2.78
CA GLY A 134 17.98 7.56 4.14
C GLY A 134 18.18 8.59 5.24
N GLU A 135 19.19 9.45 5.10
CA GLU A 135 19.48 10.53 6.06
C GLU A 135 18.30 11.52 6.23
N TYR A 136 17.51 11.68 5.18
CA TYR A 136 16.36 12.62 5.17
C TYR A 136 15.02 11.92 5.18
N THR A 137 14.97 10.58 5.22
CA THR A 137 13.74 9.77 5.10
C THR A 137 12.90 10.23 3.89
N LYS A 138 13.57 10.39 2.72
CA LYS A 138 13.00 11.05 1.55
C LYS A 138 13.30 10.26 0.27
N PHE A 139 12.35 10.28 -0.65
CA PHE A 139 12.59 9.85 -2.03
C PHE A 139 12.93 11.04 -2.92
N ALA A 140 13.82 10.80 -3.88
CA ALA A 140 14.17 11.72 -4.97
C ALA A 140 14.06 10.98 -6.31
N ASN A 141 14.09 11.74 -7.39
CA ASN A 141 14.11 11.16 -8.72
C ASN A 141 15.37 10.29 -8.90
N TRP A 142 15.19 9.12 -9.49
CA TRP A 142 16.30 8.28 -9.91
C TRP A 142 17.00 8.91 -11.12
N SER A 143 18.29 9.16 -11.01
CA SER A 143 19.12 9.76 -12.08
C SER A 143 20.05 8.73 -12.75
N GLY A 144 19.77 7.43 -12.60
CA GLY A 144 20.51 6.39 -13.32
C GLY A 144 20.42 6.58 -14.82
N MET A 145 21.50 6.32 -15.53
CA MET A 145 21.53 6.42 -16.98
C MET A 145 20.39 5.56 -17.56
N ARG A 146 19.53 6.19 -18.35
CA ARG A 146 18.68 5.47 -19.27
C ARG A 146 19.61 4.95 -20.38
N GLU A 147 19.85 3.65 -20.42
CA GLU A 147 20.38 3.01 -21.61
C GLU A 147 19.35 3.11 -22.75
#